data_ffa1e8c0508e4a42348c7f7bad6f711d
#
_entry.id   ffa1e8c0508e4a42348c7f7bad6f711d
#
_cell.length_a   1.000
_cell.length_b   1.000
_cell.length_c   1.000
_cell.angle_alpha   90.00
_cell.angle_beta   90.00
_cell.angle_gamma   90.00
#
_symmetry.space_group_name_H-M   'P 1'
#
loop_
_entity.id
_entity.type
_entity.pdbx_description
1 polymer ?
#
loop_
_entity_poly.entity_id
_entity_poly.type
_entity_poly.pdbx_seq_one_letter_code
_entity_poly.pdbx_strand_id
1 'polypeptide(L)'
;EQDAAIGTGGTIYNPADKLYYTFYTGNKFKPSSDQNAQVVMVATSPDFKTWTKNRTFYLKGDTYGYDKNDFRDPFLFQTEDGVYHMLIATRKNGKGHIAEFTSADLKEWESAGTFMTMMWDRFYECPDVFKMGDWWYLIYSEQASFMRKVQYFKGRTLEDLKATTANDAGIWPDNREGMLDSRAFYAGKTASDGTNRYIWGWCPTRAGNDNGNVGDVEPEWAGNLVAQRLIQHEDGTLTLGVPDAIDRKYTSAQEVKVMAKDGNVTESGKTYTLGEGASVIFNRLKVHNKISFTVKTASNTDRFGISFVRGTDSASWYSIHVNADEGKANFEKDGDYAKYLFDNKFNIPADNEYRVTIYSDQSVCVTYINDQLSFTNRIYQMQKNPWSLCCYKGEITVSDVQVSTY
;
A
#
# COMPACT_ATOMS: atom_id res chain seq x y z
N GLU A 1 32.37 -3.85 -4.12
CA GLU A 1 31.46 -4.92 -4.51
C GLU A 1 30.22 -4.34 -5.18
N GLN A 2 29.62 -5.07 -6.13
CA GLN A 2 28.45 -4.60 -6.88
C GLN A 2 27.19 -4.53 -6.00
N ASP A 3 27.08 -5.40 -5.02
CA ASP A 3 25.98 -5.46 -4.06
C ASP A 3 26.40 -4.88 -2.69
N ALA A 4 26.99 -3.70 -2.69
CA ALA A 4 27.27 -2.95 -1.46
C ALA A 4 26.00 -2.64 -0.66
N ALA A 5 24.87 -2.51 -1.37
CA ALA A 5 23.52 -2.62 -0.81
C ALA A 5 22.66 -3.53 -1.67
N ILE A 6 21.72 -4.22 -1.05
CA ILE A 6 20.75 -5.10 -1.72
C ILE A 6 19.41 -4.36 -1.76
N GLY A 7 18.87 -4.21 -2.98
CA GLY A 7 17.52 -3.72 -3.20
C GLY A 7 16.52 -4.85 -3.41
N THR A 8 15.30 -4.47 -3.77
CA THR A 8 14.17 -5.38 -4.00
C THR A 8 14.49 -6.47 -5.01
N GLY A 9 13.86 -7.61 -4.84
CA GLY A 9 13.99 -8.77 -5.72
C GLY A 9 12.78 -9.69 -5.67
N GLY A 10 12.88 -10.79 -6.38
CA GLY A 10 11.88 -11.85 -6.42
C GLY A 10 12.50 -13.23 -6.33
N THR A 11 11.77 -14.17 -5.76
CA THR A 11 12.22 -15.56 -5.60
C THR A 11 11.25 -16.51 -6.29
N ILE A 12 11.82 -17.50 -7.01
CA ILE A 12 11.04 -18.55 -7.66
C ILE A 12 11.71 -19.92 -7.43
N TYR A 13 10.91 -20.97 -7.35
CA TYR A 13 11.40 -22.33 -7.22
C TYR A 13 11.58 -22.98 -8.60
N ASN A 14 12.71 -23.61 -8.84
CA ASN A 14 12.94 -24.41 -10.03
C ASN A 14 12.82 -25.91 -9.67
N PRO A 15 11.79 -26.62 -10.14
CA PRO A 15 11.61 -28.03 -9.82
C PRO A 15 12.65 -28.95 -10.48
N ALA A 16 13.30 -28.51 -11.56
CA ALA A 16 14.27 -29.32 -12.30
C ALA A 16 15.56 -29.56 -11.50
N ASP A 17 16.07 -28.54 -10.82
CA ASP A 17 17.26 -28.65 -9.97
C ASP A 17 16.96 -28.58 -8.47
N LYS A 18 15.68 -28.40 -8.11
CA LYS A 18 15.17 -28.34 -6.73
C LYS A 18 15.79 -27.19 -5.93
N LEU A 19 16.02 -26.06 -6.58
CA LEU A 19 16.57 -24.85 -5.97
C LEU A 19 15.58 -23.68 -6.02
N TYR A 20 15.61 -22.87 -5.00
CA TYR A 20 15.05 -21.53 -5.03
C TYR A 20 16.07 -20.58 -5.65
N TYR A 21 15.64 -19.77 -6.60
CA TYR A 21 16.41 -18.70 -7.23
C TYR A 21 15.87 -17.37 -6.74
N THR A 22 16.69 -16.57 -6.08
CA THR A 22 16.35 -15.19 -5.76
C THR A 22 17.17 -14.25 -6.64
N PHE A 23 16.47 -13.49 -7.48
CA PHE A 23 17.07 -12.42 -8.24
C PHE A 23 16.81 -11.12 -7.48
N TYR A 24 17.83 -10.29 -7.33
CA TYR A 24 17.79 -9.09 -6.52
C TYR A 24 18.60 -7.96 -7.14
N THR A 25 18.31 -6.75 -6.74
CA THR A 25 19.08 -5.57 -7.16
C THR A 25 20.35 -5.47 -6.35
N GLY A 26 21.49 -5.54 -7.02
CA GLY A 26 22.78 -5.19 -6.44
C GLY A 26 23.09 -3.72 -6.70
N ASN A 27 23.17 -2.92 -5.64
CA ASN A 27 23.49 -1.50 -5.71
C ASN A 27 24.95 -1.25 -5.40
N LYS A 28 25.62 -0.50 -6.26
CA LYS A 28 26.98 -0.03 -6.06
C LYS A 28 26.97 1.42 -5.60
N PHE A 29 27.58 1.70 -4.45
CA PHE A 29 27.73 3.07 -3.98
C PHE A 29 28.85 3.78 -4.78
N LYS A 30 28.54 5.00 -5.26
CA LYS A 30 29.51 5.84 -5.99
C LYS A 30 30.11 5.13 -7.20
N PRO A 31 29.30 4.65 -8.16
CA PRO A 31 29.83 4.05 -9.37
C PRO A 31 30.60 5.10 -10.19
N SER A 32 31.67 4.68 -10.86
CA SER A 32 32.32 5.53 -11.88
C SER A 32 31.40 5.63 -13.10
N SER A 33 31.70 6.57 -13.99
CA SER A 33 30.86 6.86 -15.15
C SER A 33 30.71 5.72 -16.15
N ASP A 34 31.59 4.74 -16.12
CA ASP A 34 31.58 3.51 -16.93
C ASP A 34 30.92 2.31 -16.24
N GLN A 35 30.51 2.45 -14.97
CA GLN A 35 29.93 1.38 -14.18
C GLN A 35 28.39 1.49 -14.06
N ASN A 36 27.73 0.35 -13.92
CA ASN A 36 26.32 0.31 -13.57
C ASN A 36 26.15 0.52 -12.06
N ALA A 37 25.30 1.47 -11.67
CA ALA A 37 24.90 1.66 -10.27
C ALA A 37 24.03 0.50 -9.78
N GLN A 38 23.15 0.02 -10.64
CA GLN A 38 22.23 -1.07 -10.37
C GLN A 38 22.36 -2.19 -11.40
N VAL A 39 22.40 -3.41 -10.93
CA VAL A 39 22.37 -4.62 -11.74
C VAL A 39 21.50 -5.69 -11.08
N VAL A 40 20.98 -6.62 -11.84
CA VAL A 40 20.34 -7.80 -11.26
C VAL A 40 21.40 -8.87 -11.02
N MET A 41 21.38 -9.40 -9.81
CA MET A 41 22.22 -10.50 -9.32
C MET A 41 21.36 -11.67 -8.88
N VAL A 42 21.96 -12.84 -8.68
CA VAL A 42 21.23 -14.05 -8.27
C VAL A 42 21.95 -14.79 -7.14
N ALA A 43 21.14 -15.31 -6.22
CA ALA A 43 21.55 -16.30 -5.24
C ALA A 43 20.57 -17.49 -5.28
N THR A 44 21.07 -18.69 -4.94
CA THR A 44 20.29 -19.91 -4.91
C THR A 44 20.25 -20.53 -3.52
N SER A 45 19.20 -21.26 -3.20
CA SER A 45 19.03 -21.97 -1.94
C SER A 45 18.27 -23.28 -2.13
N PRO A 46 18.68 -24.37 -1.48
CA PRO A 46 17.91 -25.62 -1.46
C PRO A 46 16.80 -25.62 -0.40
N ASP A 47 16.86 -24.74 0.61
CA ASP A 47 16.09 -24.84 1.85
C ASP A 47 15.49 -23.50 2.34
N PHE A 48 15.62 -22.42 1.57
CA PHE A 48 15.24 -21.07 1.92
C PHE A 48 16.00 -20.46 3.11
N LYS A 49 17.00 -21.15 3.64
CA LYS A 49 17.80 -20.75 4.81
C LYS A 49 19.26 -20.46 4.44
N THR A 50 19.84 -21.34 3.64
CA THR A 50 21.24 -21.24 3.21
C THR A 50 21.28 -20.73 1.77
N TRP A 51 21.87 -19.56 1.56
CA TRP A 51 21.93 -18.92 0.24
C TRP A 51 23.36 -18.87 -0.30
N THR A 52 23.51 -19.25 -1.56
CA THR A 52 24.77 -19.18 -2.28
C THR A 52 24.67 -18.14 -3.39
N LYS A 53 25.45 -17.07 -3.31
CA LYS A 53 25.53 -16.02 -4.34
C LYS A 53 26.26 -16.53 -5.58
N ASN A 54 25.69 -16.33 -6.74
CA ASN A 54 26.42 -16.46 -8.00
C ASN A 54 27.20 -15.16 -8.27
N ARG A 55 28.51 -15.20 -8.11
CA ARG A 55 29.40 -14.03 -8.23
C ARG A 55 29.78 -13.70 -9.68
N THR A 56 29.32 -14.48 -10.62
CA THR A 56 29.61 -14.27 -12.05
C THR A 56 28.39 -13.83 -12.86
N PHE A 57 27.19 -13.97 -12.30
CA PHE A 57 25.95 -13.53 -12.92
C PHE A 57 25.70 -12.04 -12.64
N TYR A 58 25.67 -11.24 -13.70
CA TYR A 58 25.32 -9.83 -13.67
C TYR A 58 24.47 -9.50 -14.89
N LEU A 59 23.16 -9.28 -14.71
CA LEU A 59 22.31 -8.76 -15.76
C LEU A 59 22.35 -7.22 -15.67
N LYS A 60 22.87 -6.58 -16.72
CA LYS A 60 23.16 -5.14 -16.78
C LYS A 60 22.24 -4.45 -17.77
N GLY A 61 21.66 -3.32 -17.37
CA GLY A 61 20.73 -2.56 -18.21
C GLY A 61 21.35 -2.03 -19.49
N ASP A 62 22.56 -1.49 -19.41
CA ASP A 62 23.26 -0.88 -20.54
C ASP A 62 23.58 -1.86 -21.68
N THR A 63 23.74 -3.15 -21.37
CA THR A 63 23.91 -4.22 -22.38
C THR A 63 22.72 -4.31 -23.33
N TYR A 64 21.52 -3.92 -22.86
CA TYR A 64 20.27 -4.02 -23.62
C TYR A 64 19.67 -2.64 -23.96
N GLY A 65 20.47 -1.57 -23.80
CA GLY A 65 20.06 -0.21 -24.12
C GLY A 65 19.12 0.42 -23.09
N TYR A 66 19.10 -0.11 -21.86
CA TYR A 66 18.45 0.50 -20.72
C TYR A 66 19.42 1.33 -19.87
N ASP A 67 18.88 2.10 -18.92
CA ASP A 67 19.67 2.94 -18.03
C ASP A 67 20.51 2.08 -17.06
N LYS A 68 21.74 2.50 -16.81
CA LYS A 68 22.67 1.81 -15.90
C LYS A 68 22.52 2.19 -14.43
N ASN A 69 21.80 3.26 -14.13
CA ASN A 69 21.56 3.73 -12.78
C ASN A 69 20.15 3.31 -12.27
N ASP A 70 19.21 3.15 -13.20
CA ASP A 70 17.85 2.71 -12.94
C ASP A 70 17.60 1.35 -13.61
N PHE A 71 17.98 0.25 -12.93
CA PHE A 71 17.77 -1.12 -13.41
C PHE A 71 17.61 -2.05 -12.19
N ARG A 72 16.36 -2.16 -11.68
CA ARG A 72 16.11 -2.75 -10.36
C ARG A 72 14.79 -3.49 -10.24
N ASP A 73 14.58 -4.06 -9.07
CA ASP A 73 13.34 -4.71 -8.62
C ASP A 73 12.93 -5.88 -9.50
N PRO A 74 13.82 -6.85 -9.78
CA PRO A 74 13.45 -8.00 -10.61
C PRO A 74 12.31 -8.78 -9.96
N PHE A 75 11.27 -9.05 -10.74
CA PHE A 75 10.15 -9.91 -10.37
C PHE A 75 10.06 -11.09 -11.31
N LEU A 76 9.80 -12.29 -10.78
CA LEU A 76 9.77 -13.52 -11.55
C LEU A 76 8.40 -14.19 -11.49
N PHE A 77 7.97 -14.69 -12.62
CA PHE A 77 6.82 -15.58 -12.74
C PHE A 77 7.04 -16.60 -13.86
N GLN A 78 6.23 -17.62 -13.89
CA GLN A 78 6.26 -18.66 -14.93
C GLN A 78 4.89 -18.71 -15.61
N THR A 79 4.90 -18.80 -16.92
CA THR A 79 3.71 -19.02 -17.74
C THR A 79 3.40 -20.50 -17.91
N GLU A 80 2.19 -20.83 -18.35
CA GLU A 80 1.71 -22.21 -18.48
C GLU A 80 2.53 -23.07 -19.46
N ASP A 81 3.20 -22.43 -20.42
CA ASP A 81 4.14 -23.07 -21.37
C ASP A 81 5.51 -23.38 -20.75
N GLY A 82 5.71 -23.05 -19.47
CA GLY A 82 6.92 -23.34 -18.72
C GLY A 82 8.02 -22.29 -18.86
N VAL A 83 7.81 -21.21 -19.60
CA VAL A 83 8.77 -20.11 -19.75
C VAL A 83 8.82 -19.28 -18.47
N TYR A 84 10.00 -19.00 -17.97
CA TYR A 84 10.22 -18.05 -16.88
C TYR A 84 10.36 -16.64 -17.43
N HIS A 85 9.68 -15.72 -16.79
CA HIS A 85 9.74 -14.29 -17.10
C HIS A 85 10.36 -13.54 -15.93
N MET A 86 11.15 -12.52 -16.25
CA MET A 86 11.67 -11.55 -15.29
C MET A 86 11.31 -10.15 -15.74
N LEU A 87 10.59 -9.42 -14.91
CA LEU A 87 10.27 -8.01 -15.11
C LEU A 87 11.23 -7.15 -14.29
N ILE A 88 11.72 -6.07 -14.88
CA ILE A 88 12.70 -5.16 -14.24
C ILE A 88 12.24 -3.72 -14.44
N ALA A 89 12.16 -2.97 -13.34
CA ALA A 89 11.92 -1.53 -13.38
C ALA A 89 13.17 -0.81 -13.89
N THR A 90 13.02 -0.02 -14.94
CA THR A 90 14.17 0.63 -15.60
C THR A 90 13.77 1.92 -16.32
N ARG A 91 14.73 2.56 -16.96
CA ARG A 91 14.53 3.70 -17.88
C ARG A 91 15.14 3.42 -19.24
N LYS A 92 14.55 4.03 -20.26
CA LYS A 92 15.09 4.06 -21.61
C LYS A 92 14.72 5.41 -22.26
N ASN A 93 15.74 6.12 -22.78
CA ASN A 93 15.54 7.44 -23.39
C ASN A 93 14.80 8.45 -22.46
N GLY A 94 15.14 8.43 -21.16
CA GLY A 94 14.54 9.31 -20.16
C GLY A 94 13.14 8.93 -19.66
N LYS A 95 12.49 7.92 -20.26
CA LYS A 95 11.18 7.42 -19.86
C LYS A 95 11.31 6.19 -18.99
N GLY A 96 10.38 6.01 -18.03
CA GLY A 96 10.26 4.78 -17.27
C GLY A 96 9.80 3.62 -18.15
N HIS A 97 10.35 2.44 -17.89
CA HIS A 97 10.03 1.20 -18.56
C HIS A 97 9.97 0.05 -17.55
N ILE A 98 9.18 -0.96 -17.85
CA ILE A 98 9.35 -2.31 -17.31
C ILE A 98 9.97 -3.13 -18.44
N ALA A 99 11.21 -3.58 -18.25
CA ALA A 99 11.87 -4.48 -19.18
C ALA A 99 11.43 -5.92 -18.91
N GLU A 100 11.38 -6.74 -19.97
CA GLU A 100 11.06 -8.17 -19.87
C GLU A 100 12.23 -9.00 -20.37
N PHE A 101 12.55 -10.02 -19.60
CA PHE A 101 13.51 -11.06 -19.97
C PHE A 101 12.84 -12.42 -19.81
N THR A 102 13.25 -13.39 -20.63
CA THR A 102 12.74 -14.76 -20.58
C THR A 102 13.85 -15.77 -20.41
N SER A 103 13.54 -16.91 -19.80
CA SER A 103 14.47 -17.99 -19.55
C SER A 103 13.74 -19.34 -19.55
N ALA A 104 14.41 -20.39 -20.03
CA ALA A 104 13.92 -21.75 -19.92
C ALA A 104 14.33 -22.44 -18.61
N ASP A 105 15.38 -21.94 -17.94
CA ASP A 105 16.07 -22.66 -16.86
C ASP A 105 16.49 -21.78 -15.65
N LEU A 106 16.18 -20.48 -15.67
CA LEU A 106 16.60 -19.48 -14.68
C LEU A 106 18.11 -19.16 -14.66
N LYS A 107 18.89 -19.71 -15.60
CA LYS A 107 20.35 -19.50 -15.66
C LYS A 107 20.74 -18.58 -16.80
N GLU A 108 20.18 -18.83 -17.98
CA GLU A 108 20.39 -18.01 -19.16
C GLU A 108 19.14 -17.15 -19.43
N TRP A 109 19.32 -15.86 -19.71
CA TRP A 109 18.24 -14.90 -19.89
C TRP A 109 18.38 -14.18 -21.22
N GLU A 110 17.31 -14.14 -21.96
CA GLU A 110 17.18 -13.39 -23.21
C GLU A 110 16.25 -12.19 -23.03
N SER A 111 16.61 -11.05 -23.64
CA SER A 111 15.72 -9.89 -23.62
C SER A 111 14.51 -10.12 -24.52
N ALA A 112 13.32 -10.06 -23.93
CA ALA A 112 12.06 -10.05 -24.65
C ALA A 112 11.60 -8.62 -25.00
N GLY A 113 12.41 -7.61 -24.64
CA GLY A 113 12.15 -6.20 -24.93
C GLY A 113 11.47 -5.47 -23.77
N THR A 114 10.55 -4.58 -24.10
CA THR A 114 9.84 -3.78 -23.11
C THR A 114 8.46 -4.37 -22.86
N PHE A 115 8.16 -4.71 -21.62
CA PHE A 115 6.84 -5.14 -21.17
C PHE A 115 5.86 -3.95 -21.14
N MET A 116 6.32 -2.82 -20.58
CA MET A 116 5.53 -1.59 -20.49
C MET A 116 6.41 -0.35 -20.60
N THR A 117 5.91 0.66 -21.31
CA THR A 117 6.50 2.01 -21.34
C THR A 117 5.59 2.96 -20.55
N MET A 118 6.18 3.70 -19.62
CA MET A 118 5.45 4.68 -18.82
C MET A 118 5.39 6.01 -19.56
N MET A 119 4.34 6.77 -19.26
CA MET A 119 4.25 8.15 -19.78
C MET A 119 5.15 9.08 -18.98
N TRP A 120 5.67 10.06 -19.69
CA TRP A 120 6.56 11.09 -19.14
C TRP A 120 7.78 10.49 -18.41
N ASP A 121 8.18 11.09 -17.30
CA ASP A 121 9.28 10.67 -16.44
C ASP A 121 8.83 9.77 -15.27
N ARG A 122 7.59 9.25 -15.29
CA ARG A 122 7.07 8.31 -14.26
C ARG A 122 7.99 7.10 -14.15
N PHE A 123 8.00 6.51 -12.96
CA PHE A 123 8.77 5.31 -12.69
C PHE A 123 7.98 4.36 -11.79
N TYR A 124 7.75 3.15 -12.30
CA TYR A 124 7.02 2.10 -11.61
C TYR A 124 7.99 1.11 -10.98
N GLU A 125 8.16 1.22 -9.68
CA GLU A 125 9.02 0.35 -8.89
C GLU A 125 8.30 -0.93 -8.47
N CYS A 126 9.07 -1.95 -8.12
CA CYS A 126 8.59 -3.20 -7.54
C CYS A 126 7.49 -3.89 -8.38
N PRO A 127 7.66 -4.08 -9.71
CA PRO A 127 6.66 -4.78 -10.50
C PRO A 127 6.38 -6.17 -9.94
N ASP A 128 5.10 -6.58 -9.97
CA ASP A 128 4.65 -7.87 -9.45
C ASP A 128 3.46 -8.36 -10.29
N VAL A 129 3.64 -9.43 -11.06
CA VAL A 129 2.63 -9.96 -11.97
C VAL A 129 2.10 -11.30 -11.47
N PHE A 130 0.79 -11.43 -11.42
CA PHE A 130 0.13 -12.68 -11.04
C PHE A 130 -1.23 -12.83 -11.69
N LYS A 131 -1.70 -14.07 -11.73
CA LYS A 131 -3.09 -14.41 -12.08
C LYS A 131 -3.88 -14.70 -10.80
N MET A 132 -5.08 -14.16 -10.71
CA MET A 132 -6.03 -14.45 -9.65
C MET A 132 -7.43 -14.58 -10.27
N GLY A 133 -8.04 -15.75 -10.13
CA GLY A 133 -9.24 -16.08 -10.90
C GLY A 133 -9.00 -15.95 -12.41
N ASP A 134 -9.91 -15.26 -13.09
CA ASP A 134 -9.85 -15.03 -14.54
C ASP A 134 -9.08 -13.76 -14.95
N TRP A 135 -8.41 -13.12 -14.03
CA TRP A 135 -7.73 -11.86 -14.24
C TRP A 135 -6.22 -11.95 -14.01
N TRP A 136 -5.48 -11.27 -14.86
CA TRP A 136 -4.07 -10.95 -14.67
C TRP A 136 -3.92 -9.57 -14.05
N TYR A 137 -2.94 -9.42 -13.20
CA TYR A 137 -2.61 -8.17 -12.51
C TYR A 137 -1.14 -7.86 -12.64
N LEU A 138 -0.85 -6.57 -12.81
CA LEU A 138 0.48 -6.00 -12.57
C LEU A 138 0.34 -5.01 -11.43
N ILE A 139 0.91 -5.32 -10.28
CA ILE A 139 1.07 -4.38 -9.16
C ILE A 139 2.40 -3.65 -9.32
N TYR A 140 2.41 -2.39 -8.98
CA TYR A 140 3.60 -1.54 -9.00
C TYR A 140 3.49 -0.42 -7.97
N SER A 141 4.65 0.18 -7.63
CA SER A 141 4.74 1.34 -6.75
C SER A 141 5.13 2.56 -7.56
N GLU A 142 4.21 3.52 -7.69
CA GLU A 142 4.43 4.77 -8.43
C GLU A 142 5.34 5.69 -7.60
N GLN A 143 6.47 6.10 -8.18
CA GLN A 143 7.48 6.90 -7.47
C GLN A 143 7.15 8.40 -7.44
N ALA A 144 6.38 8.93 -8.40
CA ALA A 144 6.07 10.35 -8.48
C ALA A 144 5.40 10.85 -7.18
N SER A 145 5.88 11.97 -6.62
CA SER A 145 5.57 12.40 -5.25
C SER A 145 4.06 12.53 -4.94
N PHE A 146 3.29 13.12 -5.86
CA PHE A 146 1.84 13.28 -5.69
C PHE A 146 1.05 12.00 -5.97
N MET A 147 1.63 11.04 -6.73
CA MET A 147 1.04 9.76 -7.08
C MET A 147 1.67 8.58 -6.33
N ARG A 148 2.58 8.82 -5.40
CA ARG A 148 3.31 7.80 -4.68
C ARG A 148 2.38 6.88 -3.91
N LYS A 149 2.01 5.76 -4.54
CA LYS A 149 1.09 4.75 -4.03
C LYS A 149 1.39 3.40 -4.65
N VAL A 150 0.91 2.35 -4.01
CA VAL A 150 0.81 1.04 -4.64
C VAL A 150 -0.44 1.00 -5.49
N GLN A 151 -0.26 0.71 -6.76
CA GLN A 151 -1.30 0.72 -7.78
C GLN A 151 -1.28 -0.60 -8.55
N TYR A 152 -2.30 -0.85 -9.35
CA TYR A 152 -2.35 -2.04 -10.19
C TYR A 152 -3.00 -1.76 -11.55
N PHE A 153 -2.61 -2.55 -12.54
CA PHE A 153 -3.36 -2.76 -13.78
C PHE A 153 -3.99 -4.16 -13.76
N LYS A 154 -5.12 -4.31 -14.43
CA LYS A 154 -5.78 -5.59 -14.63
C LYS A 154 -6.07 -5.85 -16.10
N GLY A 155 -6.07 -7.11 -16.51
CA GLY A 155 -6.41 -7.57 -17.86
C GLY A 155 -6.91 -9.01 -17.82
N ARG A 156 -7.58 -9.46 -18.87
CA ARG A 156 -8.01 -10.86 -19.00
C ARG A 156 -6.87 -11.78 -19.45
N THR A 157 -5.89 -11.21 -20.10
CA THR A 157 -4.69 -11.90 -20.58
C THR A 157 -3.43 -11.17 -20.12
N LEU A 158 -2.29 -11.83 -20.20
CA LEU A 158 -1.00 -11.19 -19.94
C LEU A 158 -0.69 -10.10 -20.99
N GLU A 159 -1.12 -10.30 -22.23
CA GLU A 159 -0.97 -9.33 -23.32
C GLU A 159 -1.77 -8.05 -23.08
N ASP A 160 -2.92 -8.14 -22.39
CA ASP A 160 -3.70 -6.95 -22.02
C ASP A 160 -2.89 -6.05 -21.08
N LEU A 161 -2.04 -6.63 -20.21
CA LEU A 161 -1.15 -5.84 -19.35
C LEU A 161 -0.04 -5.15 -20.13
N LYS A 162 0.49 -5.80 -21.18
CA LYS A 162 1.53 -5.24 -22.06
C LYS A 162 0.98 -4.13 -22.95
N ALA A 163 -0.25 -4.27 -23.40
CA ALA A 163 -0.93 -3.31 -24.28
C ALA A 163 -1.38 -2.02 -23.57
N THR A 164 -1.16 -1.88 -22.30
CA THR A 164 -1.55 -0.71 -21.52
C THR A 164 -0.63 0.47 -21.80
N THR A 165 -0.85 1.16 -22.91
CA THR A 165 -0.33 2.52 -23.11
C THR A 165 -1.40 3.52 -22.73
N ALA A 166 -1.12 4.42 -21.80
CA ALA A 166 -1.98 5.58 -21.58
C ALA A 166 -2.07 6.40 -22.88
N ASN A 167 -3.21 7.02 -23.12
CA ASN A 167 -3.33 7.99 -24.21
C ASN A 167 -2.43 9.22 -23.96
N ASP A 168 -2.33 10.11 -24.96
CA ASP A 168 -1.50 11.32 -24.86
C ASP A 168 -1.87 12.27 -23.71
N ALA A 169 -3.07 12.12 -23.12
CA ALA A 169 -3.51 12.88 -21.94
C ALA A 169 -3.14 12.18 -20.62
N GLY A 170 -2.46 11.05 -20.62
CA GLY A 170 -2.11 10.29 -19.43
C GLY A 170 -3.29 9.54 -18.81
N ILE A 171 -4.36 9.37 -19.54
CA ILE A 171 -5.56 8.67 -19.09
C ILE A 171 -5.48 7.23 -19.60
N TRP A 172 -5.56 6.27 -18.68
CA TRP A 172 -5.66 4.87 -19.02
C TRP A 172 -7.08 4.55 -19.52
N PRO A 173 -7.25 3.92 -20.68
CA PRO A 173 -8.55 3.52 -21.12
C PRO A 173 -9.13 2.42 -20.22
N ASP A 174 -10.43 2.44 -19.99
CA ASP A 174 -11.26 1.34 -19.48
C ASP A 174 -11.12 0.96 -18.00
N ASN A 175 -10.84 1.88 -17.09
CA ASN A 175 -10.76 1.59 -15.64
C ASN A 175 -9.86 0.40 -15.28
N ARG A 176 -8.79 0.17 -16.04
CA ARG A 176 -7.85 -0.93 -15.81
C ARG A 176 -6.93 -0.68 -14.63
N GLU A 177 -6.87 0.55 -14.18
CA GLU A 177 -5.98 1.01 -13.11
C GLU A 177 -6.75 1.16 -11.80
N GLY A 178 -6.15 0.72 -10.71
CA GLY A 178 -6.69 0.91 -9.37
C GLY A 178 -5.60 1.20 -8.35
N MET A 179 -5.98 1.91 -7.28
CA MET A 179 -5.13 2.16 -6.12
C MET A 179 -5.50 1.19 -5.02
N LEU A 180 -4.50 0.66 -4.30
CA LEU A 180 -4.73 -0.30 -3.24
C LEU A 180 -4.80 0.33 -1.85
N ASP A 181 -3.97 1.32 -1.57
CA ASP A 181 -3.88 1.94 -0.24
C ASP A 181 -3.44 3.42 -0.35
N SER A 182 -3.20 4.06 0.77
CA SER A 182 -2.69 5.41 0.88
C SER A 182 -1.20 5.52 0.50
N ARG A 183 -0.69 6.74 0.46
CA ARG A 183 0.74 7.03 0.25
C ARG A 183 1.66 6.50 1.37
N ALA A 184 1.09 6.16 2.53
CA ALA A 184 1.83 5.56 3.64
C ALA A 184 1.94 4.02 3.53
N PHE A 185 1.60 3.45 2.38
CA PHE A 185 1.84 2.05 2.04
C PHE A 185 2.60 1.99 0.71
N TYR A 186 3.82 1.47 0.71
CA TYR A 186 4.70 1.52 -0.44
C TYR A 186 5.52 0.24 -0.65
N ALA A 187 6.07 0.08 -1.86
CA ALA A 187 6.89 -1.06 -2.29
C ALA A 187 6.16 -2.41 -2.11
N GLY A 188 4.90 -2.44 -2.55
CA GLY A 188 4.03 -3.62 -2.41
C GLY A 188 4.55 -4.81 -3.20
N LYS A 189 4.68 -5.97 -2.53
CA LYS A 189 5.01 -7.26 -3.15
C LYS A 189 4.04 -8.31 -2.66
N THR A 190 3.63 -9.22 -3.54
CA THR A 190 2.60 -10.21 -3.24
C THR A 190 3.13 -11.63 -3.13
N ALA A 191 2.42 -12.45 -2.36
CA ALA A 191 2.57 -13.91 -2.37
C ALA A 191 1.22 -14.57 -2.06
N SER A 192 1.05 -15.81 -2.53
CA SER A 192 -0.13 -16.63 -2.27
C SER A 192 0.21 -17.82 -1.39
N ASP A 193 -0.70 -18.17 -0.48
CA ASP A 193 -0.67 -19.43 0.28
C ASP A 193 -1.45 -20.57 -0.40
N GLY A 194 -1.89 -20.33 -1.65
CA GLY A 194 -2.72 -21.26 -2.42
C GLY A 194 -4.22 -21.02 -2.30
N THR A 195 -4.66 -20.30 -1.27
CA THR A 195 -6.08 -19.93 -1.03
C THR A 195 -6.27 -18.43 -1.10
N ASN A 196 -5.41 -17.70 -0.39
CA ASN A 196 -5.44 -16.25 -0.34
C ASN A 196 -4.17 -15.69 -0.98
N ARG A 197 -4.25 -14.47 -1.46
CA ARG A 197 -3.09 -13.68 -1.84
C ARG A 197 -2.94 -12.50 -0.89
N TYR A 198 -1.74 -12.30 -0.43
CA TYR A 198 -1.37 -11.22 0.47
C TYR A 198 -0.43 -10.26 -0.22
N ILE A 199 -0.44 -9.02 0.25
CA ILE A 199 0.52 -8.00 -0.15
C ILE A 199 1.24 -7.46 1.09
N TRP A 200 2.55 -7.30 0.97
CA TRP A 200 3.39 -6.67 1.98
C TRP A 200 3.96 -5.39 1.41
N GLY A 201 3.79 -4.33 2.15
CA GLY A 201 4.41 -3.04 1.88
C GLY A 201 4.97 -2.44 3.16
N TRP A 202 5.58 -1.30 3.09
CA TRP A 202 6.13 -0.60 4.24
C TRP A 202 5.34 0.66 4.55
N CYS A 203 5.11 0.90 5.82
CA CYS A 203 4.61 2.18 6.32
C CYS A 203 5.82 3.02 6.74
N PRO A 204 6.12 4.13 6.04
CA PRO A 204 7.33 4.90 6.29
C PRO A 204 7.32 5.55 7.68
N THR A 205 8.50 5.75 8.25
CA THR A 205 8.70 6.61 9.40
C THR A 205 8.66 8.09 9.02
N ARG A 206 8.56 8.95 10.00
CA ARG A 206 8.70 10.41 9.85
C ARG A 206 9.85 10.90 10.70
N ALA A 207 10.57 11.89 10.20
CA ALA A 207 11.74 12.44 10.85
C ALA A 207 11.45 12.81 12.32
N GLY A 208 12.31 12.36 13.24
CA GLY A 208 12.16 12.56 14.67
C GLY A 208 11.02 11.80 15.33
N ASN A 209 10.37 10.84 14.63
CA ASN A 209 9.15 10.19 15.07
C ASN A 209 8.06 11.20 15.48
N ASP A 210 8.02 12.31 14.77
CA ASP A 210 7.13 13.42 15.04
C ASP A 210 5.96 13.40 14.04
N ASN A 211 4.75 13.42 14.58
CA ASN A 211 3.53 13.59 13.79
C ASN A 211 3.54 14.89 13.00
N GLY A 212 4.20 15.94 13.49
CA GLY A 212 4.30 17.24 12.81
C GLY A 212 5.18 17.25 11.57
N ASN A 213 6.11 16.32 11.46
CA ASN A 213 6.97 16.14 10.29
C ASN A 213 6.25 15.35 9.20
N VAL A 214 5.18 15.90 8.75
CA VAL A 214 4.55 15.49 7.50
C VAL A 214 5.13 16.31 6.37
N GLY A 215 6.40 16.26 6.21
CA GLY A 215 7.03 16.98 5.11
C GLY A 215 6.22 16.73 3.84
N ASP A 216 5.87 17.80 3.16
CA ASP A 216 5.12 17.76 1.90
C ASP A 216 5.79 16.87 0.87
N VAL A 217 6.96 16.38 1.24
CA VAL A 217 7.84 15.91 0.23
C VAL A 217 8.07 14.44 0.35
N GLU A 218 8.57 13.92 1.40
CA GLU A 218 8.86 12.51 1.41
C GLU A 218 8.86 11.95 2.84
N PRO A 219 8.06 10.92 3.08
CA PRO A 219 8.28 10.10 4.25
C PRO A 219 9.71 9.55 4.19
N GLU A 220 10.26 9.27 5.35
CA GLU A 220 11.56 8.61 5.42
C GLU A 220 11.52 7.28 4.64
N TRP A 221 12.67 6.90 4.11
CA TRP A 221 12.81 5.64 3.38
C TRP A 221 12.69 4.45 4.34
N ALA A 222 11.91 3.42 3.93
CA ALA A 222 11.56 2.27 4.73
C ALA A 222 10.70 2.58 5.99
N GLY A 223 10.49 1.59 6.83
CA GLY A 223 9.66 1.70 8.03
C GLY A 223 9.21 0.34 8.52
N ASN A 224 7.98 0.25 8.99
CA ASN A 224 7.40 -1.01 9.45
C ASN A 224 6.73 -1.76 8.31
N LEU A 225 6.91 -3.07 8.29
CA LEU A 225 6.20 -3.96 7.38
C LEU A 225 4.71 -4.00 7.74
N VAL A 226 3.87 -3.83 6.74
CA VAL A 226 2.41 -3.98 6.82
C VAL A 226 1.99 -5.09 5.88
N ALA A 227 1.21 -6.04 6.40
CA ALA A 227 0.64 -7.13 5.62
C ALA A 227 -0.86 -6.91 5.45
N GLN A 228 -1.37 -7.07 4.22
CA GLN A 228 -2.79 -6.99 3.91
C GLN A 228 -3.19 -8.15 2.99
N ARG A 229 -4.47 -8.51 2.99
CA ARG A 229 -5.02 -9.52 2.10
C ARG A 229 -5.63 -8.86 0.88
N LEU A 230 -5.30 -9.33 -0.31
CA LEU A 230 -5.96 -8.93 -1.55
C LEU A 230 -7.34 -9.58 -1.65
N ILE A 231 -8.33 -8.77 -1.96
CA ILE A 231 -9.72 -9.18 -2.20
C ILE A 231 -10.04 -8.87 -3.64
N GLN A 232 -10.42 -9.88 -4.41
CA GLN A 232 -10.85 -9.73 -5.80
C GLN A 232 -12.36 -9.66 -5.89
N HIS A 233 -12.88 -8.66 -6.59
CA HIS A 233 -14.29 -8.52 -6.92
C HIS A 233 -14.58 -9.15 -8.30
N GLU A 234 -15.86 -9.36 -8.61
CA GLU A 234 -16.30 -10.01 -9.85
C GLU A 234 -15.83 -9.28 -11.12
N ASP A 235 -15.76 -7.96 -11.07
CA ASP A 235 -15.28 -7.13 -12.17
C ASP A 235 -13.73 -7.10 -12.27
N GLY A 236 -13.04 -7.86 -11.45
CA GLY A 236 -11.59 -7.89 -11.36
C GLY A 236 -10.98 -6.75 -10.55
N THR A 237 -11.78 -5.85 -9.97
CA THR A 237 -11.26 -4.83 -9.06
C THR A 237 -10.65 -5.46 -7.82
N LEU A 238 -9.52 -4.94 -7.37
CA LEU A 238 -8.85 -5.36 -6.14
C LEU A 238 -9.08 -4.34 -5.04
N THR A 239 -9.37 -4.85 -3.85
CA THR A 239 -9.35 -4.11 -2.60
C THR A 239 -8.48 -4.85 -1.57
N LEU A 240 -8.26 -4.21 -0.42
CA LEU A 240 -7.45 -4.79 0.64
C LEU A 240 -8.30 -5.02 1.89
N GLY A 241 -7.99 -6.11 2.58
CA GLY A 241 -8.56 -6.44 3.88
C GLY A 241 -7.48 -6.91 4.85
N VAL A 242 -7.85 -6.99 6.12
CA VAL A 242 -6.96 -7.51 7.14
C VAL A 242 -6.72 -9.01 6.93
N PRO A 243 -5.48 -9.52 7.07
CA PRO A 243 -5.23 -10.95 7.13
C PRO A 243 -5.89 -11.58 8.36
N ASP A 244 -6.56 -12.73 8.19
CA ASP A 244 -7.25 -13.43 9.28
C ASP A 244 -6.31 -13.76 10.46
N ALA A 245 -5.04 -14.03 10.18
CA ALA A 245 -4.05 -14.30 11.22
C ALA A 245 -3.74 -13.08 12.09
N ILE A 246 -3.90 -11.87 11.56
CA ILE A 246 -3.79 -10.61 12.31
C ILE A 246 -5.08 -10.39 13.10
N ASP A 247 -6.23 -10.49 12.46
CA ASP A 247 -7.53 -10.22 13.10
C ASP A 247 -7.75 -11.10 14.34
N ARG A 248 -7.45 -12.39 14.24
CA ARG A 248 -7.61 -13.37 15.34
C ARG A 248 -6.72 -13.11 16.57
N LYS A 249 -5.76 -12.20 16.52
CA LYS A 249 -4.97 -11.83 17.70
C LYS A 249 -5.71 -10.91 18.66
N TYR A 250 -6.63 -10.10 18.18
CA TYR A 250 -7.31 -9.08 18.95
C TYR A 250 -8.53 -9.66 19.69
N THR A 251 -8.30 -10.50 20.71
CA THR A 251 -9.33 -11.27 21.43
C THR A 251 -9.76 -10.67 22.76
N SER A 252 -8.96 -9.77 23.33
CA SER A 252 -9.23 -9.20 24.66
C SER A 252 -10.03 -7.92 24.53
N ALA A 253 -11.34 -7.99 24.82
CA ALA A 253 -12.20 -6.82 24.82
C ALA A 253 -11.73 -5.76 25.83
N GLN A 254 -11.87 -4.49 25.45
CA GLN A 254 -11.57 -3.35 26.29
C GLN A 254 -12.83 -2.55 26.57
N GLU A 255 -12.90 -1.97 27.76
CA GLU A 255 -13.97 -1.05 28.09
C GLU A 255 -13.87 0.20 27.21
N VAL A 256 -14.95 0.52 26.51
CA VAL A 256 -15.14 1.77 25.79
C VAL A 256 -15.96 2.70 26.66
N LYS A 257 -15.32 3.74 27.20
CA LYS A 257 -15.93 4.70 28.13
C LYS A 257 -15.95 6.08 27.51
N VAL A 258 -17.12 6.69 27.47
CA VAL A 258 -17.26 8.11 27.09
C VAL A 258 -16.66 8.98 28.19
N MET A 259 -15.69 9.78 27.82
CA MET A 259 -15.00 10.75 28.70
C MET A 259 -15.61 12.14 28.62
N ALA A 260 -16.05 12.54 27.43
CA ALA A 260 -16.70 13.81 27.19
C ALA A 260 -17.54 13.77 25.91
N LYS A 261 -18.45 14.68 25.77
CA LYS A 261 -19.21 15.01 24.58
C LYS A 261 -19.04 16.50 24.32
N ASP A 262 -18.83 16.87 23.08
CA ASP A 262 -18.63 18.25 22.64
C ASP A 262 -19.61 18.56 21.52
N GLY A 263 -20.26 19.74 21.59
CA GLY A 263 -21.31 20.10 20.66
C GLY A 263 -22.63 19.36 20.86
N ASN A 264 -23.43 19.27 19.80
CA ASN A 264 -24.75 18.64 19.82
C ASN A 264 -24.62 17.11 19.69
N VAL A 265 -24.58 16.42 20.83
CA VAL A 265 -24.52 14.95 20.92
C VAL A 265 -25.69 14.43 21.70
N THR A 266 -26.54 13.60 21.08
CA THR A 266 -27.56 12.81 21.77
C THR A 266 -27.12 11.35 21.91
N GLU A 267 -27.50 10.71 23.01
CA GLU A 267 -27.15 9.33 23.31
C GLU A 267 -28.40 8.50 23.60
N SER A 268 -28.50 7.34 22.99
CA SER A 268 -29.51 6.35 23.26
C SER A 268 -28.84 4.99 23.39
N GLY A 269 -28.68 4.50 24.62
CA GLY A 269 -27.92 3.29 24.90
C GLY A 269 -26.42 3.45 24.53
N LYS A 270 -25.96 2.72 23.52
CA LYS A 270 -24.59 2.81 22.99
C LYS A 270 -24.52 3.44 21.58
N THR A 271 -25.58 4.14 21.21
CA THR A 271 -25.70 4.85 19.94
C THR A 271 -25.61 6.35 20.19
N TYR A 272 -24.80 7.03 19.40
CA TYR A 272 -24.56 8.47 19.49
C TYR A 272 -24.97 9.15 18.19
N THR A 273 -25.84 10.15 18.25
CA THR A 273 -26.12 11.03 17.11
C THR A 273 -25.40 12.34 17.32
N LEU A 274 -24.57 12.71 16.34
CA LEU A 274 -23.71 13.88 16.36
C LEU A 274 -24.16 14.85 15.26
N GLY A 275 -24.51 16.06 15.64
CA GLY A 275 -24.69 17.18 14.70
C GLY A 275 -23.36 17.77 14.25
N GLU A 276 -23.42 18.70 13.31
CA GLU A 276 -22.23 19.38 12.76
C GLU A 276 -21.36 20.01 13.86
N GLY A 277 -20.07 19.77 13.79
CA GLY A 277 -19.08 20.25 14.76
C GLY A 277 -19.03 19.43 16.06
N ALA A 278 -19.91 18.44 16.24
CA ALA A 278 -19.95 17.66 17.47
C ALA A 278 -18.94 16.49 17.47
N SER A 279 -18.56 16.08 18.68
CA SER A 279 -17.71 14.92 18.90
C SER A 279 -18.07 14.12 20.16
N VAL A 280 -17.87 12.81 20.11
CA VAL A 280 -17.85 11.93 21.27
C VAL A 280 -16.43 11.48 21.53
N ILE A 281 -15.96 11.65 22.77
CA ILE A 281 -14.57 11.42 23.16
C ILE A 281 -14.52 10.19 24.06
N PHE A 282 -13.70 9.24 23.72
CA PHE A 282 -13.52 7.97 24.41
C PHE A 282 -12.21 7.91 25.20
N ASN A 283 -12.14 6.98 26.14
CA ASN A 283 -10.95 6.70 26.92
C ASN A 283 -9.75 6.33 26.04
N ARG A 284 -8.56 6.38 26.62
CA ARG A 284 -7.30 6.12 25.92
C ARG A 284 -7.24 4.70 25.36
N LEU A 285 -6.64 4.59 24.20
CA LEU A 285 -6.27 3.33 23.57
C LEU A 285 -5.06 2.70 24.26
N LYS A 286 -4.83 1.42 23.99
CA LYS A 286 -3.58 0.72 24.31
C LYS A 286 -2.57 0.85 23.16
N VAL A 287 -1.47 0.12 23.25
CA VAL A 287 -0.44 0.09 22.21
C VAL A 287 -0.90 -0.66 20.98
N HIS A 288 -1.68 -1.72 21.18
CA HIS A 288 -2.25 -2.56 20.11
C HIS A 288 -3.77 -2.54 20.24
N ASN A 289 -4.44 -2.15 19.17
CA ASN A 289 -5.90 -2.05 19.20
C ASN A 289 -6.52 -2.50 17.88
N LYS A 290 -7.68 -3.14 17.99
CA LYS A 290 -8.68 -3.24 16.95
C LYS A 290 -9.87 -2.42 17.43
N ILE A 291 -10.21 -1.38 16.67
CA ILE A 291 -11.35 -0.50 16.92
C ILE A 291 -12.36 -0.78 15.82
N SER A 292 -13.61 -1.03 16.15
CA SER A 292 -14.69 -1.18 15.18
C SER A 292 -15.90 -0.38 15.58
N PHE A 293 -16.59 0.18 14.60
CA PHE A 293 -17.84 0.92 14.77
C PHE A 293 -18.55 1.07 13.43
N THR A 294 -19.83 1.41 13.50
CA THR A 294 -20.65 1.74 12.35
C THR A 294 -21.01 3.22 12.39
N VAL A 295 -20.88 3.91 11.26
CA VAL A 295 -21.37 5.27 11.07
C VAL A 295 -22.44 5.26 10.00
N LYS A 296 -23.58 5.86 10.30
CA LYS A 296 -24.63 6.13 9.34
C LYS A 296 -24.73 7.66 9.16
N THR A 297 -24.53 8.15 7.95
CA THR A 297 -24.69 9.55 7.62
C THR A 297 -26.16 9.83 7.26
N ALA A 298 -26.65 11.04 7.60
CA ALA A 298 -28.01 11.43 7.25
C ALA A 298 -28.13 11.70 5.73
N SER A 299 -27.02 12.11 5.12
CA SER A 299 -26.95 12.34 3.67
C SER A 299 -25.59 11.91 3.10
N ASN A 300 -25.52 11.77 1.77
CA ASN A 300 -24.28 11.47 1.05
C ASN A 300 -23.34 12.67 0.91
N THR A 301 -23.66 13.79 1.54
CA THR A 301 -22.80 15.00 1.59
C THR A 301 -22.20 15.22 2.97
N ASP A 302 -22.49 14.35 3.92
CA ASP A 302 -22.01 14.48 5.29
C ASP A 302 -20.53 14.06 5.39
N ARG A 303 -19.87 14.59 6.42
CA ARG A 303 -18.46 14.32 6.66
C ARG A 303 -18.25 13.92 8.11
N PHE A 304 -17.52 12.85 8.32
CA PHE A 304 -17.15 12.39 9.65
C PHE A 304 -15.67 12.05 9.74
N GLY A 305 -15.18 11.87 10.93
CA GLY A 305 -13.81 11.44 11.12
C GLY A 305 -13.50 10.81 12.46
N ILE A 306 -12.31 10.25 12.52
CA ILE A 306 -11.73 9.65 13.72
C ILE A 306 -10.48 10.44 14.07
N SER A 307 -10.44 11.00 15.28
CA SER A 307 -9.30 11.76 15.78
C SER A 307 -8.58 11.00 16.89
N PHE A 308 -7.25 10.85 16.76
CA PHE A 308 -6.46 10.01 17.66
C PHE A 308 -5.55 10.79 18.62
N VAL A 309 -5.11 11.97 18.23
CA VAL A 309 -4.19 12.76 19.05
C VAL A 309 -4.83 14.12 19.27
N ARG A 310 -5.62 14.22 20.33
CA ARG A 310 -6.14 15.48 20.79
C ARG A 310 -5.19 16.01 21.87
N GLY A 311 -4.27 16.89 21.51
CA GLY A 311 -3.43 17.59 22.47
C GLY A 311 -4.24 18.52 23.36
N THR A 312 -3.66 19.02 24.41
CA THR A 312 -4.23 20.07 25.27
C THR A 312 -4.30 21.41 24.57
N ASP A 313 -3.58 21.59 23.49
CA ASP A 313 -3.68 22.66 22.53
C ASP A 313 -4.34 22.10 21.24
N SER A 314 -5.25 22.87 20.67
CA SER A 314 -5.98 22.52 19.44
C SER A 314 -5.07 22.29 18.22
N ALA A 315 -3.76 22.42 18.38
CA ALA A 315 -2.76 22.38 17.33
C ALA A 315 -2.21 20.99 17.00
N SER A 316 -2.70 19.90 17.61
CA SER A 316 -2.06 18.57 17.51
C SER A 316 -3.03 17.46 17.09
N TRP A 317 -4.01 17.74 16.28
CA TRP A 317 -5.00 16.75 15.86
C TRP A 317 -4.53 15.98 14.64
N TYR A 318 -4.67 14.67 14.71
CA TYR A 318 -4.55 13.75 13.57
C TYR A 318 -5.87 13.07 13.37
N SER A 319 -6.48 13.26 12.23
CA SER A 319 -7.80 12.75 11.93
C SER A 319 -7.82 12.02 10.59
N ILE A 320 -8.50 10.90 10.57
CA ILE A 320 -8.96 10.28 9.34
C ILE A 320 -10.33 10.87 9.07
N HIS A 321 -10.47 11.55 7.95
CA HIS A 321 -11.73 12.12 7.50
C HIS A 321 -12.34 11.24 6.42
N VAL A 322 -13.64 11.05 6.50
CA VAL A 322 -14.46 10.44 5.45
C VAL A 322 -15.37 11.52 4.89
N ASN A 323 -15.07 11.93 3.67
CA ASN A 323 -15.77 12.97 2.93
C ASN A 323 -16.71 12.31 1.93
N ALA A 324 -17.95 12.04 2.33
CA ALA A 324 -18.92 11.37 1.46
C ALA A 324 -19.21 12.17 0.19
N ASP A 325 -19.27 13.49 0.27
CA ASP A 325 -19.52 14.37 -0.87
C ASP A 325 -18.41 14.34 -1.94
N GLU A 326 -17.19 13.95 -1.58
CA GLU A 326 -16.06 13.83 -2.51
C GLU A 326 -15.73 12.37 -2.87
N GLY A 327 -16.38 11.39 -2.21
CA GLY A 327 -16.03 9.97 -2.33
C GLY A 327 -14.57 9.71 -1.95
N LYS A 328 -14.10 10.33 -0.86
CA LYS A 328 -12.72 10.26 -0.41
C LYS A 328 -12.61 10.02 1.09
N ALA A 329 -11.61 9.24 1.46
CA ALA A 329 -11.04 9.31 2.79
C ALA A 329 -9.68 9.99 2.72
N ASN A 330 -9.41 10.88 3.65
CA ASN A 330 -8.14 11.59 3.74
C ASN A 330 -7.63 11.64 5.18
N PHE A 331 -6.34 11.82 5.29
CA PHE A 331 -5.66 12.00 6.56
C PHE A 331 -5.23 13.46 6.68
N GLU A 332 -5.68 14.11 7.74
CA GLU A 332 -5.45 15.53 7.96
C GLU A 332 -4.76 15.78 9.29
N LYS A 333 -4.00 16.85 9.34
CA LYS A 333 -3.46 17.43 10.54
C LYS A 333 -4.19 18.72 10.88
N ASP A 334 -4.70 18.83 12.10
CA ASP A 334 -5.28 20.05 12.69
C ASP A 334 -6.55 20.60 12.00
N GLY A 335 -7.23 19.77 11.20
CA GLY A 335 -8.42 20.23 10.45
C GLY A 335 -8.12 21.28 9.39
N ASP A 336 -6.86 21.49 9.05
CA ASP A 336 -6.42 22.41 8.02
C ASP A 336 -6.27 21.65 6.69
N TYR A 337 -7.19 21.85 5.76
CA TYR A 337 -7.15 21.27 4.43
C TYR A 337 -5.84 21.55 3.67
N ALA A 338 -5.11 22.61 4.03
CA ALA A 338 -3.80 22.90 3.46
C ALA A 338 -2.70 21.90 3.90
N LYS A 339 -2.98 21.10 4.94
CA LYS A 339 -2.07 20.08 5.46
C LYS A 339 -2.54 18.65 5.16
N TYR A 340 -3.17 18.50 4.05
CA TYR A 340 -3.64 17.27 3.47
C TYR A 340 -2.49 16.30 3.21
N LEU A 341 -2.48 15.17 3.92
CA LEU A 341 -1.33 14.27 3.88
C LEU A 341 -1.50 13.16 2.84
N PHE A 342 -2.67 12.53 2.84
CA PHE A 342 -2.97 11.42 1.97
C PHE A 342 -4.45 11.37 1.65
N ASP A 343 -4.81 10.88 0.47
CA ASP A 343 -6.19 10.63 0.09
C ASP A 343 -6.35 9.29 -0.62
N ASN A 344 -7.52 8.68 -0.46
CA ASN A 344 -7.97 7.56 -1.26
C ASN A 344 -9.43 7.76 -1.64
N LYS A 345 -9.73 7.47 -2.91
CA LYS A 345 -11.10 7.44 -3.40
C LYS A 345 -11.78 6.12 -3.04
N PHE A 346 -13.08 6.18 -2.81
CA PHE A 346 -13.92 5.00 -2.63
C PHE A 346 -15.34 5.27 -3.13
N ASN A 347 -16.12 4.21 -3.33
CA ASN A 347 -17.51 4.32 -3.70
C ASN A 347 -18.37 4.58 -2.47
N ILE A 348 -19.18 5.63 -2.50
CA ILE A 348 -20.12 5.96 -1.44
C ILE A 348 -21.15 4.84 -1.33
N PRO A 349 -21.38 4.25 -0.13
CA PRO A 349 -22.37 3.22 0.04
C PRO A 349 -23.79 3.78 -0.19
N ALA A 350 -24.61 3.03 -0.94
CA ALA A 350 -25.96 3.47 -1.30
C ALA A 350 -26.90 3.67 -0.08
N ASP A 351 -26.63 2.98 1.02
CA ASP A 351 -27.36 3.06 2.29
C ASP A 351 -26.77 4.09 3.26
N ASN A 352 -25.74 4.82 2.86
CA ASN A 352 -24.98 5.76 3.67
C ASN A 352 -24.42 5.15 4.98
N GLU A 353 -24.16 3.83 4.98
CA GLU A 353 -23.63 3.11 6.13
C GLU A 353 -22.15 2.75 5.92
N TYR A 354 -21.32 3.13 6.88
CA TYR A 354 -19.89 2.94 6.89
C TYR A 354 -19.49 2.02 8.05
N ARG A 355 -19.12 0.79 7.75
CA ARG A 355 -18.50 -0.12 8.71
C ARG A 355 -17.00 0.11 8.70
N VAL A 356 -16.52 0.63 9.82
CA VAL A 356 -15.11 1.00 9.98
C VAL A 356 -14.43 0.05 10.93
N THR A 357 -13.29 -0.47 10.54
CA THR A 357 -12.39 -1.24 11.40
C THR A 357 -10.98 -0.71 11.29
N ILE A 358 -10.35 -0.43 12.44
CA ILE A 358 -9.02 0.16 12.52
C ILE A 358 -8.13 -0.77 13.33
N TYR A 359 -7.00 -1.14 12.76
CA TYR A 359 -5.95 -1.87 13.46
C TYR A 359 -4.78 -0.93 13.73
N SER A 360 -4.37 -0.85 14.98
CA SER A 360 -3.17 -0.11 15.35
C SER A 360 -2.15 -0.99 16.05
N ASP A 361 -0.91 -0.85 15.65
CA ASP A 361 0.25 -1.47 16.28
C ASP A 361 1.31 -0.38 16.49
N GLN A 362 1.47 0.04 17.74
CA GLN A 362 2.31 1.18 18.11
C GLN A 362 1.90 2.45 17.34
N SER A 363 2.64 2.82 16.31
CA SER A 363 2.39 3.99 15.47
C SER A 363 1.85 3.66 14.08
N VAL A 364 1.79 2.39 13.69
CA VAL A 364 1.14 1.97 12.44
C VAL A 364 -0.35 1.84 12.66
N CYS A 365 -1.12 2.45 11.78
CA CYS A 365 -2.57 2.45 11.83
C CYS A 365 -3.12 2.10 10.44
N VAL A 366 -3.94 1.06 10.35
CA VAL A 366 -4.59 0.65 9.11
C VAL A 366 -6.09 0.68 9.31
N THR A 367 -6.77 1.50 8.53
CA THR A 367 -8.22 1.65 8.55
C THR A 367 -8.83 0.96 7.36
N TYR A 368 -9.86 0.16 7.59
CA TYR A 368 -10.69 -0.47 6.56
C TYR A 368 -12.11 0.09 6.64
N ILE A 369 -12.70 0.41 5.51
CA ILE A 369 -14.08 0.91 5.39
C ILE A 369 -14.82 0.08 4.35
N ASN A 370 -15.89 -0.62 4.75
CA ASN A 370 -16.79 -1.42 3.91
C ASN A 370 -16.10 -2.46 3.01
N ASP A 371 -14.91 -2.95 3.38
CA ASP A 371 -14.08 -3.82 2.54
C ASP A 371 -13.74 -3.23 1.15
N GLN A 372 -13.96 -1.93 0.97
CA GLN A 372 -13.69 -1.20 -0.27
C GLN A 372 -12.48 -0.29 -0.17
N LEU A 373 -12.16 0.19 1.02
CA LEU A 373 -11.07 1.11 1.26
C LEU A 373 -10.14 0.57 2.34
N SER A 374 -8.85 0.55 2.03
CA SER A 374 -7.76 0.44 3.00
C SER A 374 -7.00 1.76 3.08
N PHE A 375 -6.64 2.18 4.29
CA PHE A 375 -5.98 3.44 4.53
C PHE A 375 -4.91 3.29 5.62
N THR A 376 -3.68 3.03 5.19
CA THR A 376 -2.53 2.92 6.08
C THR A 376 -2.00 4.30 6.45
N ASN A 377 -1.71 4.49 7.72
CA ASN A 377 -1.15 5.73 8.26
C ASN A 377 -0.10 5.44 9.32
N ARG A 378 0.73 6.44 9.59
CA ARG A 378 1.58 6.47 10.77
C ARG A 378 1.11 7.58 11.71
N ILE A 379 0.75 7.18 12.92
CA ILE A 379 0.28 8.10 13.98
C ILE A 379 1.06 7.78 15.25
N TYR A 380 2.01 8.63 15.60
CA TYR A 380 2.79 8.44 16.82
C TYR A 380 1.98 8.78 18.07
N GLN A 381 2.20 8.03 19.14
CA GLN A 381 1.66 8.30 20.47
C GLN A 381 0.12 8.24 20.58
N MET A 382 -0.54 7.45 19.72
CA MET A 382 -2.01 7.27 19.75
C MET A 382 -2.55 6.95 21.16
N GLN A 383 -1.81 6.14 21.92
CA GLN A 383 -2.21 5.67 23.26
C GLN A 383 -2.10 6.75 24.36
N LYS A 384 -1.46 7.87 24.09
CA LYS A 384 -1.25 8.91 25.11
C LYS A 384 -2.49 9.77 25.36
N ASN A 385 -3.38 9.87 24.39
CA ASN A 385 -4.55 10.75 24.46
C ASN A 385 -5.85 9.97 24.27
N PRO A 386 -6.98 10.48 24.73
CA PRO A 386 -8.30 10.04 24.32
C PRO A 386 -8.46 10.12 22.81
N TRP A 387 -9.29 9.26 22.26
CA TRP A 387 -9.66 9.30 20.84
C TRP A 387 -11.12 9.72 20.70
N SER A 388 -11.53 10.17 19.53
CA SER A 388 -12.88 10.67 19.32
C SER A 388 -13.41 10.33 17.94
N LEU A 389 -14.74 10.28 17.85
CA LEU A 389 -15.50 10.30 16.62
C LEU A 389 -16.16 11.66 16.46
N CYS A 390 -16.07 12.24 15.28
CA CYS A 390 -16.43 13.62 15.00
C CYS A 390 -17.36 13.70 13.80
N CYS A 391 -18.35 14.58 13.86
CA CYS A 391 -19.12 15.01 12.70
C CYS A 391 -18.61 16.37 12.24
N TYR A 392 -18.06 16.45 11.04
CA TYR A 392 -17.51 17.70 10.48
C TYR A 392 -18.53 18.46 9.65
N LYS A 393 -19.52 17.76 9.10
CA LYS A 393 -20.58 18.36 8.30
C LYS A 393 -21.82 17.48 8.33
N GLY A 394 -22.99 18.10 8.51
CA GLY A 394 -24.28 17.42 8.53
C GLY A 394 -24.59 16.72 9.86
N GLU A 395 -25.08 15.49 9.79
CA GLU A 395 -25.44 14.69 10.96
C GLU A 395 -25.03 13.22 10.74
N ILE A 396 -24.47 12.62 11.76
CA ILE A 396 -24.09 11.21 11.75
C ILE A 396 -24.66 10.47 12.97
N THR A 397 -24.94 9.18 12.79
CA THR A 397 -25.24 8.26 13.89
C THR A 397 -24.12 7.23 13.99
N VAL A 398 -23.53 7.09 15.17
CA VAL A 398 -22.46 6.14 15.48
C VAL A 398 -23.01 5.04 16.37
N SER A 399 -22.78 3.79 16.01
CA SER A 399 -23.16 2.61 16.79
C SER A 399 -22.05 1.56 16.84
N ASP A 400 -22.24 0.54 17.68
CA ASP A 400 -21.42 -0.66 17.77
C ASP A 400 -19.93 -0.41 18.04
N VAL A 401 -19.64 0.66 18.79
CA VAL A 401 -18.25 1.01 19.13
C VAL A 401 -17.65 -0.05 20.03
N GLN A 402 -16.63 -0.73 19.53
CA GLN A 402 -15.90 -1.78 20.22
C GLN A 402 -14.40 -1.56 20.10
N VAL A 403 -13.68 -1.93 21.14
CA VAL A 403 -12.21 -1.94 21.15
C VAL A 403 -11.73 -3.26 21.71
N SER A 404 -10.77 -3.89 21.05
CA SER A 404 -10.09 -5.08 21.55
C SER A 404 -8.57 -4.97 21.34
N THR A 405 -7.83 -5.82 22.06
CA THR A 405 -6.36 -5.86 22.07
C THR A 405 -5.84 -7.30 22.14
N TYR A 406 -4.55 -7.48 22.07
CA TYR A 406 -3.84 -8.73 22.36
C TYR A 406 -2.70 -8.52 23.36
#